data_19734aa54199f0d04ec1b1afebcc97c6
#
_entry.id   19734aa54199f0d04ec1b1afebcc97c6
#
_cell.length_a   1.000
_cell.length_b   1.000
_cell.length_c   1.000
_cell.angle_alpha   90.00
_cell.angle_beta   90.00
_cell.angle_gamma   90.00
#
_symmetry.space_group_name_H-M   'P 1'
#
loop_
_entity.id
_entity.type
_entity.pdbx_description
1 polymer ?
#
loop_
_entity_poly.entity_id
_entity_poly.type
_entity_poly.pdbx_seq_one_letter_code
_entity_poly.pdbx_strand_id
1 'polypeptide(L)'
;YFVGRNTVWVHNTECKVSDNRRRHILEGEGPDDPGHGPNRGFGNSAFPDTWSDDNAIKAVEDVANSPKSIWQQATGPGSGRNAPKTIGGPDPNAPLTTRNGRPVRFTVEGQNHSLDIRVIVEPGGEGIVTGFPINR
;
A
#
# COMPACT_ATOMS: atom_id res chain seq x y z
N TYR A 1 18.44 7.05 23.13
CA TYR A 1 17.82 6.72 22.95
C TYR A 1 17.42 6.72 22.67
N PHE A 2 17.35 6.99 22.82
CA PHE A 2 16.51 6.65 22.72
C PHE A 2 16.06 6.84 22.46
N VAL A 3 16.18 7.32 22.44
CA VAL A 3 15.34 7.21 22.27
C VAL A 3 14.86 7.12 21.94
N GLY A 4 14.73 7.44 22.08
CA GLY A 4 13.95 7.07 21.85
C GLY A 4 13.49 7.22 21.42
N ARG A 5 13.22 7.32 21.43
CA ARG A 5 12.52 7.45 21.00
C ARG A 5 11.79 7.44 20.03
N ASN A 6 11.64 7.66 19.48
CA ASN A 6 10.48 7.55 18.66
C ASN A 6 10.76 7.52 17.20
N THR A 7 11.81 8.02 16.75
CA THR A 7 12.26 7.80 15.39
C THR A 7 12.67 6.36 15.16
N VAL A 8 12.96 5.66 16.22
CA VAL A 8 13.34 4.25 16.11
C VAL A 8 12.15 3.40 15.70
N TRP A 9 10.95 3.73 16.19
CA TRP A 9 9.79 2.92 15.88
C TRP A 9 9.45 2.98 14.39
N VAL A 10 9.82 4.05 13.70
CA VAL A 10 9.57 4.15 12.27
C VAL A 10 10.28 3.03 11.51
N HIS A 11 11.47 2.66 11.93
CA HIS A 11 12.19 1.56 11.29
C HIS A 11 11.53 0.23 11.56
N ASN A 12 10.84 0.11 12.70
CA ASN A 12 10.17 -1.12 13.06
C ASN A 12 8.81 -1.26 12.41
N THR A 13 8.33 -0.20 11.77
CA THR A 13 7.03 -0.20 11.13
C THR A 13 7.12 -0.28 9.61
N GLU A 14 8.26 -0.74 9.10
CA GLU A 14 8.42 -0.94 7.68
C GLU A 14 7.34 -1.89 7.17
N CYS A 15 6.63 -1.46 6.13
CA CYS A 15 5.55 -2.24 5.56
C CYS A 15 6.09 -3.39 4.73
N LYS A 16 5.53 -4.56 4.95
CA LYS A 16 5.90 -5.77 4.21
C LYS A 16 4.66 -6.41 3.64
N VAL A 17 4.86 -7.16 2.56
CA VAL A 17 3.80 -7.96 1.96
C VAL A 17 3.90 -9.36 2.54
N SER A 18 2.83 -9.83 3.20
CA SER A 18 2.78 -11.20 3.70
C SER A 18 2.64 -12.17 2.52
N ASP A 19 2.93 -13.45 2.76
CA ASP A 19 2.79 -14.46 1.71
C ASP A 19 1.37 -14.55 1.20
N ASN A 20 0.39 -14.43 2.10
CA ASN A 20 -1.01 -14.45 1.73
C ASN A 20 -1.37 -13.26 0.84
N ARG A 21 -0.91 -12.07 1.21
CA ARG A 21 -1.17 -10.86 0.43
C ARG A 21 -0.40 -10.87 -0.89
N ARG A 22 0.79 -11.43 -0.90
CA ARG A 22 1.54 -11.62 -2.14
C ARG A 22 0.70 -12.37 -3.16
N ARG A 23 0.06 -13.45 -2.72
CA ARG A 23 -0.81 -14.24 -3.59
C ARG A 23 -1.98 -13.41 -4.10
N HIS A 24 -2.64 -12.66 -3.21
CA HIS A 24 -3.76 -11.81 -3.61
C HIS A 24 -3.34 -10.75 -4.61
N ILE A 25 -2.20 -10.12 -4.39
CA ILE A 25 -1.71 -9.08 -5.31
C ILE A 25 -1.42 -9.65 -6.68
N LEU A 26 -0.72 -10.78 -6.72
CA LEU A 26 -0.27 -11.35 -7.98
C LEU A 26 -1.33 -12.14 -8.72
N GLU A 27 -2.12 -12.92 -8.00
CA GLU A 27 -3.03 -13.90 -8.59
C GLU A 27 -4.51 -13.60 -8.41
N GLY A 28 -4.83 -12.66 -7.52
CA GLY A 28 -6.22 -12.33 -7.25
C GLY A 28 -6.92 -13.35 -6.38
N GLU A 29 -8.23 -13.25 -6.31
CA GLU A 29 -9.03 -14.05 -5.40
C GLU A 29 -9.96 -15.05 -6.11
N GLY A 30 -9.85 -15.18 -7.40
CA GLY A 30 -10.69 -16.13 -8.13
C GLY A 30 -10.75 -15.83 -9.60
N PRO A 31 -11.64 -16.55 -10.32
CA PRO A 31 -11.73 -16.40 -11.78
C PRO A 31 -12.10 -15.00 -12.26
N ASP A 32 -12.83 -14.25 -11.42
CA ASP A 32 -13.26 -12.91 -11.78
C ASP A 32 -12.30 -11.83 -11.28
N ASP A 33 -11.25 -12.23 -10.59
CA ASP A 33 -10.25 -11.30 -10.05
C ASP A 33 -8.86 -11.88 -10.33
N PRO A 34 -8.28 -11.56 -11.49
CA PRO A 34 -7.00 -12.18 -11.91
C PRO A 34 -5.78 -11.62 -11.20
N GLY A 35 -5.95 -10.61 -10.33
CA GLY A 35 -4.82 -9.99 -9.65
C GLY A 35 -4.13 -8.96 -10.51
N HIS A 36 -2.94 -8.56 -10.09
CA HIS A 36 -2.19 -7.49 -10.72
C HIS A 36 -0.77 -7.90 -11.14
N GLY A 37 -0.46 -9.17 -11.00
CA GLY A 37 0.87 -9.67 -11.35
C GLY A 37 1.17 -9.58 -12.83
N PRO A 38 2.45 -9.65 -13.19
CA PRO A 38 2.84 -9.66 -14.60
C PRO A 38 2.15 -10.81 -15.34
N ASN A 39 1.62 -10.51 -16.52
CA ASN A 39 0.93 -11.47 -17.38
C ASN A 39 -0.38 -12.03 -16.82
N ARG A 40 -0.90 -11.45 -15.74
CA ARG A 40 -2.12 -11.97 -15.10
C ARG A 40 -3.26 -10.98 -15.03
N GLY A 41 -2.96 -9.69 -14.91
CA GLY A 41 -3.99 -8.68 -14.75
C GLY A 41 -4.55 -8.20 -16.07
N PHE A 42 -5.53 -7.32 -15.99
CA PHE A 42 -6.14 -6.71 -17.16
C PHE A 42 -5.67 -5.27 -17.31
N GLY A 43 -5.30 -4.92 -18.56
CA GLY A 43 -5.05 -3.55 -18.91
C GLY A 43 -4.06 -2.85 -18.02
N ASN A 44 -4.47 -1.70 -17.51
CA ASN A 44 -3.58 -0.82 -16.76
C ASN A 44 -3.40 -1.18 -15.29
N SER A 45 -4.10 -2.18 -14.83
CA SER A 45 -3.99 -2.58 -13.43
C SER A 45 -3.01 -3.74 -13.20
N ALA A 46 -2.31 -4.17 -14.23
CA ALA A 46 -1.32 -5.23 -14.11
C ALA A 46 0.09 -4.64 -14.19
N PHE A 47 1.02 -5.24 -13.45
CA PHE A 47 2.43 -4.87 -13.56
C PHE A 47 2.96 -5.29 -14.94
N PRO A 48 4.02 -4.62 -15.42
CA PRO A 48 4.55 -4.94 -16.75
C PRO A 48 4.94 -6.40 -16.91
N ASP A 49 4.70 -6.94 -18.10
CA ASP A 49 4.99 -8.33 -18.41
C ASP A 49 6.47 -8.67 -18.31
N THR A 50 7.33 -7.66 -18.43
CA THR A 50 8.78 -7.84 -18.34
C THR A 50 9.28 -7.96 -16.91
N TRP A 51 8.41 -7.68 -15.94
CA TRP A 51 8.80 -7.77 -14.53
C TRP A 51 8.61 -9.19 -14.01
N SER A 52 9.42 -9.56 -13.03
CA SER A 52 9.18 -10.80 -12.28
C SER A 52 8.15 -10.52 -11.20
N ASP A 53 7.59 -11.59 -10.65
CA ASP A 53 6.67 -11.47 -9.50
C ASP A 53 7.38 -10.77 -8.33
N ASP A 54 8.64 -11.12 -8.08
CA ASP A 54 9.40 -10.50 -7.00
C ASP A 54 9.62 -9.01 -7.22
N ASN A 55 9.85 -8.60 -8.46
CA ASN A 55 10.01 -7.18 -8.80
C ASN A 55 8.71 -6.42 -8.51
N ALA A 56 7.58 -7.01 -8.86
CA ALA A 56 6.28 -6.38 -8.62
C ALA A 56 6.03 -6.20 -7.13
N ILE A 57 6.27 -7.22 -6.34
CA ILE A 57 6.08 -7.15 -4.89
C ILE A 57 7.04 -6.16 -4.24
N LYS A 58 8.30 -6.17 -4.67
CA LYS A 58 9.26 -5.21 -4.15
C LYS A 58 8.86 -3.78 -4.47
N ALA A 59 8.33 -3.53 -5.66
CA ALA A 59 7.87 -2.19 -6.04
C ALA A 59 6.72 -1.73 -5.14
N VAL A 60 5.80 -2.62 -4.82
CA VAL A 60 4.70 -2.31 -3.90
C VAL A 60 5.26 -1.94 -2.53
N GLU A 61 6.19 -2.74 -2.01
CA GLU A 61 6.81 -2.45 -0.72
C GLU A 61 7.58 -1.13 -0.76
N ASP A 62 8.32 -0.89 -1.83
CA ASP A 62 9.11 0.34 -1.97
C ASP A 62 8.21 1.58 -1.95
N VAL A 63 7.07 1.53 -2.63
CA VAL A 63 6.12 2.65 -2.61
C VAL A 63 5.54 2.84 -1.22
N ALA A 64 5.14 1.76 -0.56
CA ALA A 64 4.56 1.85 0.78
C ALA A 64 5.54 2.44 1.79
N ASN A 65 6.84 2.21 1.61
CA ASN A 65 7.87 2.65 2.54
C ASN A 65 8.62 3.89 2.11
N SER A 66 8.28 4.45 0.94
CA SER A 66 9.00 5.61 0.43
C SER A 66 8.66 6.87 1.23
N PRO A 67 9.67 7.66 1.62
CA PRO A 67 9.41 8.94 2.28
C PRO A 67 8.78 9.97 1.36
N LYS A 68 8.69 9.69 0.07
CA LYS A 68 8.09 10.59 -0.92
C LYS A 68 6.67 10.21 -1.30
N SER A 69 6.20 9.05 -0.88
CA SER A 69 4.85 8.60 -1.22
C SER A 69 3.79 9.44 -0.54
N ILE A 70 2.65 9.58 -1.20
CA ILE A 70 1.54 10.39 -0.72
C ILE A 70 0.48 9.48 -0.13
N TRP A 71 0.12 9.74 1.12
CA TRP A 71 -0.86 8.97 1.87
C TRP A 71 -2.16 9.73 1.99
N GLN A 72 -3.28 9.02 1.91
CA GLN A 72 -4.60 9.60 2.12
C GLN A 72 -5.51 8.54 2.73
N GLN A 73 -6.25 8.93 3.77
CA GLN A 73 -7.17 8.02 4.44
C GLN A 73 -8.30 7.62 3.49
N ALA A 74 -8.52 6.33 3.33
CA ALA A 74 -9.51 5.78 2.41
C ALA A 74 -10.77 5.28 3.09
N THR A 75 -10.67 4.82 4.34
CA THR A 75 -11.83 4.32 5.09
C THR A 75 -11.87 4.96 6.47
N GLY A 76 -12.99 4.79 7.17
CA GLY A 76 -13.13 5.31 8.53
C GLY A 76 -13.49 6.78 8.58
N PRO A 77 -13.68 7.33 9.79
CA PRO A 77 -14.08 8.74 9.96
C PRO A 77 -13.04 9.69 9.38
N GLY A 78 -13.51 10.66 8.61
CA GLY A 78 -12.65 11.66 7.99
C GLY A 78 -12.03 11.23 6.67
N SER A 79 -12.38 10.05 6.19
CA SER A 79 -11.82 9.50 4.96
C SER A 79 -12.44 10.10 3.70
N GLY A 80 -11.82 9.78 2.58
CA GLY A 80 -12.36 10.09 1.27
C GLY A 80 -11.60 11.18 0.55
N ARG A 81 -12.23 11.72 -0.47
CA ARG A 81 -11.62 12.72 -1.35
C ARG A 81 -11.06 13.93 -0.61
N ASN A 82 -11.74 14.34 0.46
CA ASN A 82 -11.36 15.53 1.20
C ASN A 82 -10.43 15.25 2.37
N ALA A 83 -10.03 14.01 2.57
CA ALA A 83 -9.08 13.68 3.62
C ALA A 83 -7.74 14.34 3.34
N PRO A 84 -7.02 14.80 4.36
CA PRO A 84 -5.71 15.39 4.13
C PRO A 84 -4.74 14.41 3.48
N LYS A 85 -3.94 14.92 2.56
CA LYS A 85 -2.85 14.15 1.96
C LYS A 85 -1.57 14.44 2.71
N THR A 86 -0.86 13.39 3.10
CA THR A 86 0.38 13.53 3.83
C THR A 86 1.49 12.80 3.08
N ILE A 87 2.73 13.22 3.31
CA ILE A 87 3.88 12.67 2.60
C ILE A 87 4.69 11.80 3.56
N GLY A 88 5.00 10.59 3.11
CA GLY A 88 5.92 9.71 3.82
C GLY A 88 5.29 8.84 4.89
N GLY A 89 4.01 9.02 5.19
CA GLY A 89 3.32 8.22 6.18
C GLY A 89 1.91 8.70 6.40
N PRO A 90 1.12 8.00 7.20
CA PRO A 90 -0.27 8.39 7.43
C PRO A 90 -0.35 9.69 8.23
N ASP A 91 -1.46 10.40 8.04
CA ASP A 91 -1.77 11.58 8.83
C ASP A 91 -1.78 11.18 10.31
N PRO A 92 -0.94 11.80 11.14
CA PRO A 92 -0.88 11.45 12.56
C PRO A 92 -2.18 11.71 13.31
N ASN A 93 -3.06 12.52 12.74
CA ASN A 93 -4.37 12.79 13.33
C ASN A 93 -5.45 11.84 12.85
N ALA A 94 -5.15 10.98 11.88
CA ALA A 94 -6.12 10.03 11.38
C ALA A 94 -6.22 8.83 12.33
N PRO A 95 -7.43 8.26 12.50
CA PRO A 95 -7.55 7.05 13.30
C PRO A 95 -6.90 5.86 12.58
N LEU A 96 -6.37 4.92 13.35
CA LEU A 96 -5.82 3.70 12.77
C LEU A 96 -6.84 2.56 12.79
N THR A 97 -7.88 2.71 13.60
CA THR A 97 -8.99 1.75 13.65
C THR A 97 -10.30 2.51 13.69
N THR A 98 -11.34 1.88 13.17
CA THR A 98 -12.69 2.44 13.24
C THR A 98 -13.26 2.21 14.63
N ARG A 99 -14.45 2.80 14.88
CA ARG A 99 -15.16 2.59 16.13
C ARG A 99 -15.42 1.11 16.41
N ASN A 100 -15.61 0.33 15.35
CA ASN A 100 -15.87 -1.12 15.48
C ASN A 100 -14.60 -1.95 15.55
N GLY A 101 -13.43 -1.30 15.62
CA GLY A 101 -12.16 -2.01 15.72
C GLY A 101 -11.59 -2.49 14.39
N ARG A 102 -12.17 -2.08 13.27
CA ARG A 102 -11.63 -2.46 11.96
C ARG A 102 -10.45 -1.56 11.60
N PRO A 103 -9.40 -2.12 11.02
CA PRO A 103 -8.27 -1.29 10.59
C PRO A 103 -8.71 -0.26 9.54
N VAL A 104 -8.22 0.95 9.69
CA VAL A 104 -8.43 2.00 8.70
C VAL A 104 -7.45 1.79 7.56
N ARG A 105 -7.94 1.90 6.33
CA ARG A 105 -7.13 1.76 5.13
C ARG A 105 -6.72 3.11 4.60
N PHE A 106 -5.50 3.17 4.10
CA PHE A 106 -4.96 4.36 3.45
C PHE A 106 -4.57 4.00 2.03
N THR A 107 -4.76 4.95 1.11
CA THR A 107 -4.14 4.83 -0.21
C THR A 107 -2.77 5.47 -0.13
N VAL A 108 -1.78 4.80 -0.70
CA VAL A 108 -0.41 5.30 -0.74
C VAL A 108 0.01 5.29 -2.20
N GLU A 109 0.36 6.45 -2.74
CA GLU A 109 0.72 6.57 -4.14
C GLU A 109 2.14 7.06 -4.29
N GLY A 110 2.85 6.43 -5.20
CA GLY A 110 4.22 6.82 -5.50
C GLY A 110 4.65 6.24 -6.83
N GLN A 111 5.90 6.50 -7.18
CA GLN A 111 6.48 5.99 -8.42
C GLN A 111 7.62 5.02 -8.11
N ASN A 112 7.70 4.00 -8.94
CA ASN A 112 8.81 3.06 -8.89
C ASN A 112 9.13 2.68 -10.33
N HIS A 113 10.37 2.89 -10.75
CA HIS A 113 10.80 2.66 -12.14
C HIS A 113 9.89 3.38 -13.15
N SER A 114 9.54 4.62 -12.86
CA SER A 114 8.69 5.48 -13.69
C SER A 114 7.25 4.98 -13.80
N LEU A 115 6.86 4.01 -13.01
CA LEU A 115 5.50 3.48 -12.99
C LEU A 115 4.78 4.04 -11.76
N ASP A 116 3.59 4.61 -11.98
CA ASP A 116 2.75 5.07 -10.87
C ASP A 116 2.06 3.88 -10.23
N ILE A 117 2.20 3.77 -8.92
CA ILE A 117 1.67 2.63 -8.17
C ILE A 117 0.84 3.13 -7.01
N ARG A 118 -0.30 2.50 -6.81
CA ARG A 118 -1.15 2.73 -5.63
C ARG A 118 -1.08 1.49 -4.75
N VAL A 119 -0.85 1.72 -3.47
CA VAL A 119 -0.81 0.66 -2.48
C VAL A 119 -1.90 0.94 -1.45
N ILE A 120 -2.59 -0.09 -1.01
CA ILE A 120 -3.55 0.01 0.07
C ILE A 120 -2.89 -0.54 1.32
N VAL A 121 -2.85 0.26 2.38
CA VAL A 121 -2.13 -0.08 3.61
C VAL A 121 -3.04 0.06 4.81
N GLU A 122 -2.95 -0.88 5.74
CA GLU A 122 -3.62 -0.84 7.04
C GLU A 122 -2.55 -0.77 8.12
N PRO A 123 -2.11 0.44 8.53
CA PRO A 123 -1.08 0.52 9.56
C PRO A 123 -1.47 -0.12 10.88
N GLY A 124 -2.77 -0.11 11.21
CA GLY A 124 -3.28 -0.75 12.41
C GLY A 124 -3.75 -2.18 12.19
N GLY A 125 -3.47 -2.76 11.03
CA GLY A 125 -3.92 -4.10 10.68
C GLY A 125 -2.86 -4.91 10.00
N GLU A 126 -3.12 -5.34 8.76
CA GLU A 126 -2.26 -6.26 8.05
C GLU A 126 -1.02 -5.63 7.41
N GLY A 127 -0.89 -4.30 7.49
CA GLY A 127 0.13 -3.62 6.71
C GLY A 127 -0.33 -3.50 5.26
N ILE A 128 0.46 -3.99 4.32
CA ILE A 128 0.09 -3.89 2.91
C ILE A 128 -1.02 -4.88 2.60
N VAL A 129 -2.15 -4.35 2.12
CA VAL A 129 -3.31 -5.15 1.74
C VAL A 129 -3.20 -5.56 0.27
N THR A 130 -2.91 -4.60 -0.59
CA THR A 130 -2.74 -4.83 -2.02
C THR A 130 -1.96 -3.68 -2.64
N GLY A 131 -1.55 -3.86 -3.88
CA GLY A 131 -0.88 -2.80 -4.64
C GLY A 131 -1.00 -3.08 -6.12
N PHE A 132 -1.07 -2.02 -6.91
CA PHE A 132 -1.26 -2.15 -8.35
C PHE A 132 -0.81 -0.88 -9.06
N PRO A 133 -0.41 -0.98 -10.32
CA PRO A 133 -0.09 0.21 -11.10
C PRO A 133 -1.36 0.98 -11.43
N ILE A 134 -1.24 2.28 -11.51
CA ILE A 134 -2.35 3.13 -11.91
C ILE A 134 -1.97 3.88 -13.18
N ASN A 135 -2.96 4.12 -14.01
CA ASN A 135 -2.76 4.85 -15.25
C ASN A 135 -3.21 6.29 -15.03
N ARG A 136 -2.29 7.21 -15.29
CA ARG A 136 -2.58 8.63 -15.18
C ARG A 136 -2.60 9.32 -16.50
#